data_a485b8d5813e7e1041bc3deb1f3257fe
#
_entry.id   a485b8d5813e7e1041bc3deb1f3257fe
#
_cell.length_a   1.000
_cell.length_b   1.000
_cell.length_c   1.000
_cell.angle_alpha   90.00
_cell.angle_beta   90.00
_cell.angle_gamma   90.00
#
_symmetry.space_group_name_H-M   'P 1'
#
loop_
_entity.id
_entity.type
_entity.pdbx_description
1 polymer ?
#
loop_
_entity_poly.entity_id
_entity_poly.type
_entity_poly.pdbx_seq_one_letter_code
_entity_poly.pdbx_strand_id
1 'polypeptide(L)'
;MYHNFKTDEFEFDGYKCTVVIPENPIKGNPYIWRAEFLGAFDSVDVEMIKRGYHLIHISLSDMFGAPPAIDEMYKFQKFAEEKYSLSGKAIIFGFSRGGLYTVNFTAAHPEKVDKIYLD
;
A
#
# COMPACT_ATOMS: atom_id res chain seq x y z
N MET A 1 14.69 4.89 -6.93
CA MET A 1 14.39 4.62 -5.50
C MET A 1 13.43 5.68 -4.96
N TYR A 2 12.52 5.30 -4.13
CA TYR A 2 11.55 6.22 -3.53
C TYR A 2 12.25 7.00 -2.42
N HIS A 3 12.47 8.30 -2.62
CA HIS A 3 13.13 9.20 -1.64
C HIS A 3 14.41 8.62 -1.03
N ASN A 4 15.22 7.92 -1.83
CA ASN A 4 16.48 7.30 -1.40
C ASN A 4 16.32 6.13 -0.41
N PHE A 5 15.09 5.66 -0.17
CA PHE A 5 14.88 4.43 0.57
C PHE A 5 15.11 3.22 -0.33
N LYS A 6 15.45 2.09 0.26
CA LYS A 6 15.51 0.84 -0.47
C LYS A 6 14.13 0.54 -1.05
N THR A 7 14.03 0.36 -2.35
CA THR A 7 12.75 0.23 -3.04
C THR A 7 12.82 -0.90 -4.04
N ASP A 8 11.83 -1.80 -3.98
CA ASP A 8 11.63 -2.82 -4.99
C ASP A 8 10.51 -2.37 -5.92
N GLU A 9 10.77 -2.35 -7.22
CA GLU A 9 9.80 -2.05 -8.25
C GLU A 9 9.67 -3.28 -9.15
N PHE A 10 8.44 -3.73 -9.37
CA PHE A 10 8.19 -4.96 -10.12
C PHE A 10 6.77 -4.94 -10.68
N GLU A 11 6.43 -5.97 -11.45
CA GLU A 11 5.06 -6.15 -11.93
C GLU A 11 4.43 -7.35 -11.24
N PHE A 12 3.16 -7.21 -10.91
CA PHE A 12 2.33 -8.27 -10.36
C PHE A 12 1.05 -8.31 -11.19
N ASP A 13 0.78 -9.44 -11.81
CA ASP A 13 -0.36 -9.63 -12.73
C ASP A 13 -0.42 -8.54 -13.82
N GLY A 14 0.76 -8.06 -14.27
CA GLY A 14 0.87 -7.03 -15.30
C GLY A 14 0.75 -5.60 -14.78
N TYR A 15 0.56 -5.39 -13.50
CA TYR A 15 0.45 -4.06 -12.89
C TYR A 15 1.76 -3.67 -12.20
N LYS A 16 2.14 -2.41 -12.34
CA LYS A 16 3.35 -1.90 -11.69
C LYS A 16 3.16 -1.82 -10.19
N CYS A 17 4.13 -2.33 -9.45
CA CYS A 17 4.10 -2.38 -8.00
C CYS A 17 5.37 -1.78 -7.42
N THR A 18 5.24 -1.22 -6.23
CA THR A 18 6.35 -0.63 -5.48
C THR A 18 6.27 -1.10 -4.04
N VAL A 19 7.40 -1.54 -3.50
CA VAL A 19 7.53 -1.82 -2.07
C VAL A 19 8.75 -1.08 -1.55
N VAL A 20 8.54 -0.21 -0.57
CA VAL A 20 9.60 0.57 0.06
C VAL A 20 9.95 -0.09 1.39
N ILE A 21 11.24 -0.36 1.59
CA ILE A 21 11.74 -1.09 2.75
C ILE A 21 12.44 -0.09 3.67
N PRO A 22 11.99 0.06 4.92
CA PRO A 22 12.61 1.00 5.85
C PRO A 22 14.00 0.52 6.27
N GLU A 23 14.85 1.48 6.64
CA GLU A 23 16.20 1.16 7.10
C GLU A 23 16.17 0.37 8.41
N ASN A 24 15.29 0.75 9.32
CA ASN A 24 15.14 0.09 10.63
C ASN A 24 13.69 -0.34 10.83
N PRO A 25 13.29 -1.52 10.31
CA PRO A 25 11.90 -1.96 10.39
C PRO A 25 11.42 -2.14 11.82
N ILE A 26 10.18 -1.74 12.08
CA ILE A 26 9.51 -2.01 13.35
C ILE A 26 9.24 -3.52 13.43
N LYS A 27 9.39 -4.08 14.63
CA LYS A 27 9.09 -5.51 14.86
C LYS A 27 7.68 -5.84 14.38
N GLY A 28 7.56 -6.93 13.63
CA GLY A 28 6.30 -7.38 13.05
C GLY A 28 6.02 -6.77 11.68
N ASN A 29 6.90 -5.89 11.20
CA ASN A 29 6.82 -5.28 9.87
C ASN A 29 5.45 -4.68 9.54
N PRO A 30 4.96 -3.73 10.34
CA PRO A 30 3.75 -3.01 9.98
C PRO A 30 4.00 -2.20 8.71
N TYR A 31 2.95 -1.96 7.95
CA TYR A 31 3.12 -1.27 6.68
C TYR A 31 1.97 -0.34 6.38
N ILE A 32 2.28 0.69 5.57
CA ILE A 32 1.28 1.58 5.01
C ILE A 32 1.06 1.18 3.54
N TRP A 33 -0.14 1.41 3.07
CA TRP A 33 -0.52 1.13 1.69
C TRP A 33 -1.07 2.40 1.07
N ARG A 34 -0.32 2.94 0.11
CA ARG A 34 -0.78 4.10 -0.64
C ARG A 34 -1.67 3.61 -1.76
N ALA A 35 -2.98 3.88 -1.65
CA ALA A 35 -3.97 3.32 -2.58
C ALA A 35 -3.85 3.92 -3.98
N GLU A 36 -3.48 5.22 -4.08
CA GLU A 36 -3.37 5.92 -5.36
C GLU A 36 -2.34 7.04 -5.22
N PHE A 37 -1.88 7.59 -6.32
CA PHE A 37 -1.02 8.78 -6.35
C PHE A 37 0.26 8.64 -5.51
N LEU A 38 0.97 7.52 -5.68
CA LEU A 38 2.26 7.33 -5.00
C LEU A 38 3.20 8.49 -5.34
N GLY A 39 3.79 9.10 -4.31
CA GLY A 39 4.70 10.23 -4.47
C GLY A 39 4.03 11.59 -4.39
N ALA A 40 2.71 11.67 -4.49
CA ALA A 40 1.99 12.94 -4.39
C ALA A 40 1.61 13.20 -2.92
N PHE A 41 1.91 14.41 -2.41
CA PHE A 41 1.55 14.81 -1.04
C PHE A 41 1.98 13.76 -0.01
N ASP A 42 3.22 13.30 -0.11
CA ASP A 42 3.68 12.10 0.57
C ASP A 42 4.53 12.36 1.82
N SER A 43 4.46 13.56 2.41
CA SER A 43 5.27 13.87 3.60
C SER A 43 4.98 12.91 4.76
N VAL A 44 3.73 12.50 4.95
CA VAL A 44 3.36 11.54 6.00
C VAL A 44 3.91 10.16 5.67
N ASP A 45 3.82 9.74 4.40
CA ASP A 45 4.36 8.46 3.93
C ASP A 45 5.86 8.37 4.24
N VAL A 46 6.61 9.41 3.87
CA VAL A 46 8.05 9.48 4.10
C VAL A 46 8.38 9.40 5.59
N GLU A 47 7.64 10.15 6.42
CA GLU A 47 7.84 10.12 7.86
C GLU A 47 7.58 8.74 8.45
N MET A 48 6.53 8.04 7.98
CA MET A 48 6.24 6.70 8.44
C MET A 48 7.35 5.72 8.07
N ILE A 49 7.89 5.82 6.85
CA ILE A 49 9.00 4.97 6.42
C ILE A 49 10.24 5.24 7.30
N LYS A 50 10.52 6.50 7.59
CA LYS A 50 11.64 6.85 8.50
C LYS A 50 11.45 6.24 9.88
N ARG A 51 10.22 6.06 10.33
CA ARG A 51 9.90 5.46 11.63
C ARG A 51 9.89 3.95 11.61
N GLY A 52 10.11 3.32 10.45
CA GLY A 52 10.25 1.87 10.36
C GLY A 52 9.08 1.14 9.71
N TYR A 53 8.14 1.85 9.09
CA TYR A 53 7.04 1.23 8.36
C TYR A 53 7.45 0.93 6.93
N HIS A 54 7.06 -0.24 6.44
CA HIS A 54 7.12 -0.51 5.00
C HIS A 54 6.02 0.26 4.29
N LEU A 55 6.18 0.47 2.98
CA LEU A 55 5.12 1.04 2.14
C LEU A 55 4.90 0.13 0.96
N ILE A 56 3.64 -0.15 0.63
CA ILE A 56 3.30 -0.90 -0.57
C ILE A 56 2.37 -0.09 -1.47
N HIS A 57 2.43 -0.35 -2.77
CA HIS A 57 1.59 0.29 -3.78
C HIS A 57 1.47 -0.60 -5.01
N ILE A 58 0.28 -0.67 -5.56
CA ILE A 58 0.02 -1.27 -6.87
C ILE A 58 -0.74 -0.25 -7.71
N SER A 59 -0.32 -0.08 -8.96
CA SER A 59 -0.89 0.92 -9.86
C SER A 59 -2.11 0.37 -10.57
N LEU A 60 -3.30 0.77 -10.11
CA LEU A 60 -4.59 0.35 -10.66
C LEU A 60 -5.44 1.58 -11.04
N SER A 61 -4.78 2.66 -11.46
CA SER A 61 -5.42 3.97 -11.66
C SER A 61 -6.56 3.94 -12.66
N ASP A 62 -6.48 3.08 -13.66
CA ASP A 62 -7.49 3.03 -14.72
C ASP A 62 -8.75 2.27 -14.33
N MET A 63 -8.79 1.67 -13.16
CA MET A 63 -9.89 0.79 -12.75
C MET A 63 -10.89 1.45 -11.81
N PHE A 64 -10.60 2.66 -11.33
CA PHE A 64 -11.51 3.52 -10.53
C PHE A 64 -12.12 2.81 -9.31
N GLY A 65 -11.38 1.89 -8.68
CA GLY A 65 -11.87 1.18 -7.49
C GLY A 65 -12.99 0.17 -7.76
N ALA A 66 -13.20 -0.21 -9.02
CA ALA A 66 -14.19 -1.20 -9.41
C ALA A 66 -13.83 -2.59 -8.82
N PRO A 67 -14.81 -3.53 -8.74
CA PRO A 67 -14.55 -4.84 -8.18
C PRO A 67 -13.30 -5.56 -8.69
N PRO A 68 -12.96 -5.55 -9.99
CA PRO A 68 -11.71 -6.16 -10.43
C PRO A 68 -10.46 -5.53 -9.82
N ALA A 69 -10.47 -4.20 -9.57
CA ALA A 69 -9.35 -3.54 -8.89
C ALA A 69 -9.24 -4.00 -7.44
N ILE A 70 -10.36 -4.14 -6.76
CA ILE A 70 -10.38 -4.59 -5.37
C ILE A 70 -9.86 -6.01 -5.25
N ASP A 71 -10.23 -6.90 -6.17
CA ASP A 71 -9.71 -8.27 -6.22
C ASP A 71 -8.19 -8.27 -6.43
N GLU A 72 -7.69 -7.42 -7.32
CA GLU A 72 -6.25 -7.29 -7.59
C GLU A 72 -5.50 -6.77 -6.36
N MET A 73 -6.08 -5.80 -5.66
CA MET A 73 -5.52 -5.30 -4.40
C MET A 73 -5.38 -6.42 -3.37
N TYR A 74 -6.40 -7.24 -3.23
CA TYR A 74 -6.37 -8.35 -2.27
C TYR A 74 -5.27 -9.35 -2.60
N LYS A 75 -5.15 -9.73 -3.86
CA LYS A 75 -4.09 -10.65 -4.30
C LYS A 75 -2.70 -10.05 -4.06
N PHE A 76 -2.52 -8.78 -4.40
CA PHE A 76 -1.26 -8.09 -4.21
C PHE A 76 -0.89 -8.00 -2.73
N GLN A 77 -1.85 -7.66 -1.87
CA GLN A 77 -1.61 -7.58 -0.44
C GLN A 77 -1.08 -8.90 0.11
N LYS A 78 -1.72 -10.00 -0.25
CA LYS A 78 -1.30 -11.33 0.19
C LYS A 78 0.10 -11.65 -0.31
N PHE A 79 0.39 -11.36 -1.57
CA PHE A 79 1.70 -11.57 -2.16
C PHE A 79 2.78 -10.78 -1.42
N ALA A 80 2.54 -9.49 -1.18
CA ALA A 80 3.50 -8.62 -0.50
C ALA A 80 3.72 -9.06 0.95
N GLU A 81 2.65 -9.43 1.66
CA GLU A 81 2.75 -9.90 3.03
C GLU A 81 3.64 -11.14 3.14
N GLU A 82 3.50 -12.08 2.21
CA GLU A 82 4.34 -13.27 2.19
C GLU A 82 5.79 -12.94 1.83
N LYS A 83 5.98 -12.19 0.75
CA LYS A 83 7.34 -11.91 0.24
C LYS A 83 8.18 -11.09 1.21
N TYR A 84 7.57 -10.12 1.89
CA TYR A 84 8.28 -9.20 2.77
C TYR A 84 8.02 -9.46 4.26
N SER A 85 7.32 -10.51 4.60
CA SER A 85 6.97 -10.88 5.97
C SER A 85 6.26 -9.73 6.69
N LEU A 86 5.31 -9.09 6.01
CA LEU A 86 4.57 -7.94 6.54
C LEU A 86 3.50 -8.39 7.53
N SER A 87 3.03 -7.45 8.36
CA SER A 87 1.91 -7.70 9.26
C SER A 87 0.66 -8.05 8.43
N GLY A 88 -0.33 -8.70 9.05
CA GLY A 88 -1.50 -9.19 8.34
C GLY A 88 -2.55 -8.14 8.03
N LYS A 89 -2.36 -6.89 8.44
CA LYS A 89 -3.34 -5.81 8.24
C LYS A 89 -2.65 -4.54 7.80
N ALA A 90 -3.26 -3.84 6.84
CA ALA A 90 -2.73 -2.64 6.25
C ALA A 90 -3.21 -1.37 6.96
N ILE A 91 -2.35 -0.36 7.00
CA ILE A 91 -2.76 1.02 7.25
C ILE A 91 -2.86 1.66 5.86
N ILE A 92 -4.06 2.01 5.42
CA ILE A 92 -4.28 2.47 4.04
C ILE A 92 -4.44 3.99 4.02
N PHE A 93 -3.68 4.63 3.14
CA PHE A 93 -3.80 6.07 2.88
C PHE A 93 -4.53 6.26 1.56
N GLY A 94 -5.75 6.80 1.61
CA GLY A 94 -6.55 7.11 0.44
C GLY A 94 -6.61 8.61 0.21
N PHE A 95 -5.86 9.09 -0.77
CA PHE A 95 -5.81 10.49 -1.14
C PHE A 95 -6.64 10.71 -2.40
N SER A 96 -7.59 11.66 -2.36
CA SER A 96 -8.43 11.99 -3.50
C SER A 96 -9.14 10.73 -4.05
N ARG A 97 -8.93 10.37 -5.32
CA ARG A 97 -9.51 9.18 -5.94
C ARG A 97 -9.08 7.88 -5.22
N GLY A 98 -7.92 7.89 -4.55
CA GLY A 98 -7.48 6.78 -3.72
C GLY A 98 -8.43 6.47 -2.56
N GLY A 99 -9.24 7.43 -2.12
CA GLY A 99 -10.26 7.19 -1.11
C GLY A 99 -11.30 6.19 -1.57
N LEU A 100 -11.67 6.20 -2.86
CA LEU A 100 -12.61 5.23 -3.41
C LEU A 100 -12.07 3.81 -3.33
N TYR A 101 -10.80 3.61 -3.70
CA TYR A 101 -10.15 2.30 -3.56
C TYR A 101 -10.12 1.86 -2.09
N THR A 102 -9.76 2.78 -1.20
CA THR A 102 -9.63 2.49 0.22
C THR A 102 -10.96 2.08 0.83
N VAL A 103 -12.03 2.81 0.56
CA VAL A 103 -13.36 2.51 1.11
C VAL A 103 -13.87 1.18 0.56
N ASN A 104 -13.76 0.98 -0.75
CA ASN A 104 -14.25 -0.25 -1.39
C ASN A 104 -13.47 -1.47 -0.94
N PHE A 105 -12.14 -1.36 -0.82
CA PHE A 105 -11.32 -2.46 -0.33
C PHE A 105 -11.66 -2.80 1.13
N THR A 106 -11.78 -1.78 1.98
CA THR A 106 -12.09 -1.99 3.40
C THR A 106 -13.46 -2.63 3.57
N ALA A 107 -14.44 -2.23 2.75
CA ALA A 107 -15.77 -2.85 2.79
C ALA A 107 -15.73 -4.32 2.40
N ALA A 108 -14.90 -4.66 1.40
CA ALA A 108 -14.78 -6.04 0.90
C ALA A 108 -13.95 -6.93 1.83
N HIS A 109 -12.89 -6.38 2.43
CA HIS A 109 -11.93 -7.15 3.23
C HIS A 109 -11.57 -6.44 4.54
N PRO A 110 -12.54 -6.23 5.45
CA PRO A 110 -12.27 -5.47 6.68
C PRO A 110 -11.23 -6.14 7.58
N GLU A 111 -11.09 -7.46 7.51
CA GLU A 111 -10.11 -8.23 8.28
C GLU A 111 -8.66 -7.97 7.84
N LYS A 112 -8.47 -7.35 6.67
CA LYS A 112 -7.14 -7.06 6.12
C LYS A 112 -6.71 -5.62 6.38
N VAL A 113 -7.50 -4.84 7.10
CA VAL A 113 -7.27 -3.41 7.29
C VAL A 113 -7.21 -3.10 8.78
N ASP A 114 -6.13 -2.42 9.21
CA ASP A 114 -5.96 -1.95 10.58
C ASP A 114 -6.57 -0.56 10.74
N LYS A 115 -6.17 0.38 9.89
CA LYS A 115 -6.62 1.77 9.91
C LYS A 115 -6.70 2.31 8.50
N ILE A 116 -7.54 3.32 8.31
CA ILE A 116 -7.60 4.07 7.06
C ILE A 116 -7.48 5.56 7.34
N TYR A 117 -6.83 6.27 6.43
CA TYR A 117 -6.76 7.73 6.43
C TYR A 117 -7.25 8.19 5.07
N LEU A 118 -8.30 9.03 5.08
CA LEU A 118 -8.91 9.57 3.86
C LEU A 118 -8.67 11.07 3.79
N ASP A 119 -8.37 11.56 2.59
CA ASP A 119 -8.20 12.99 2.34
C ASP A 119 -8.88 13.42 1.03
#